data_a4eb6d9cceba3bc70138911ca25f2226
#
_entry.id   a4eb6d9cceba3bc70138911ca25f2226
#
_cell.length_a   1.000
_cell.length_b   1.000
_cell.length_c   1.000
_cell.angle_alpha   90.00
_cell.angle_beta   90.00
_cell.angle_gamma   90.00
#
_symmetry.space_group_name_H-M   'P 1'
#
loop_
_entity.id
_entity.type
_entity.pdbx_description
1 polymer ?
#
loop_
_entity_poly.entity_id
_entity_poly.type
_entity_poly.pdbx_seq_one_letter_code
_entity_poly.pdbx_strand_id
1 'polypeptide(L)'
;MLHFANSIITLYYMEFLNTFSPEKIVALEELNSKLLNKNPSPNNNIIFVYCPPKVGSTTLVSSIRLSAARKFTVIHIHDETLFSAISNNENMNKISVDDIILYNKSLGKNVYVIDIFRSPIERKISEFFEQVSALHFNNSEKNINLYNIDKVICRFNNLFPFLSNSDYFKERYGLSNIPETFNFEKKYLLCENNGVKYIKLRLKDAHLWGNILTEILGTPITIVNDYETDKKPLADLFNNFKNTYKVPDNFLESVKNCSSLAYYYNDVEREEYLNSWESKKIDIFNSYTHEEYVFYMKLCLENQSQNIIQVEHYIDIGCLCVACSTKRSKLLSKALRGEKITEKIIHSGAVNEIKHIIDNKNRIMQARVNRINELIQQRNARLNRPPASGTRLVKNNMKNIVIK
;
A
#
# COMPACT_ATOMS: atom_id res chain seq x y z
N MET A 1 7.65 10.78 40.59
CA MET A 1 7.59 10.90 39.12
C MET A 1 6.88 9.73 38.43
N LEU A 2 7.17 8.47 38.74
CA LEU A 2 6.50 7.30 38.12
C LEU A 2 4.98 7.24 38.35
N HIS A 3 4.48 7.64 39.53
CA HIS A 3 3.04 7.69 39.82
C HIS A 3 2.30 8.77 39.01
N PHE A 4 2.91 9.92 38.73
CA PHE A 4 2.32 10.99 37.93
C PHE A 4 2.25 10.60 36.42
N ALA A 5 3.27 9.92 35.91
CA ALA A 5 3.27 9.45 34.53
C ALA A 5 2.19 8.39 34.29
N ASN A 6 2.00 7.46 35.23
CA ASN A 6 0.93 6.45 35.12
C ASN A 6 -0.47 7.07 35.21
N SER A 7 -0.66 8.13 36.01
CA SER A 7 -1.96 8.83 36.12
C SER A 7 -2.31 9.58 34.85
N ILE A 8 -1.35 10.20 34.18
CA ILE A 8 -1.55 10.92 32.90
C ILE A 8 -1.86 9.93 31.78
N ILE A 9 -1.14 8.81 31.70
CA ILE A 9 -1.38 7.75 30.71
C ILE A 9 -2.78 7.15 30.92
N THR A 10 -3.20 6.93 32.14
CA THR A 10 -4.55 6.41 32.47
C THR A 10 -5.65 7.41 32.08
N LEU A 11 -5.44 8.71 32.26
CA LEU A 11 -6.39 9.75 31.84
C LEU A 11 -6.53 9.81 30.32
N TYR A 12 -5.44 9.81 29.57
CA TYR A 12 -5.45 9.78 28.09
C TYR A 12 -6.11 8.52 27.55
N TYR A 13 -5.86 7.37 28.18
CA TYR A 13 -6.51 6.11 27.85
C TYR A 13 -8.03 6.18 28.04
N MET A 14 -8.49 6.75 29.14
CA MET A 14 -9.92 6.90 29.43
C MET A 14 -10.60 7.92 28.50
N GLU A 15 -9.96 9.04 28.21
CA GLU A 15 -10.50 10.03 27.26
C GLU A 15 -10.63 9.45 25.83
N PHE A 16 -9.62 8.72 25.35
CA PHE A 16 -9.67 8.11 24.02
C PHE A 16 -10.74 7.01 23.93
N LEU A 17 -10.83 6.14 24.94
CA LEU A 17 -11.86 5.08 24.96
C LEU A 17 -13.27 5.64 25.00
N ASN A 18 -13.48 6.80 25.64
CA ASN A 18 -14.78 7.47 25.67
C ASN A 18 -15.25 7.99 24.30
N THR A 19 -14.34 8.04 23.30
CA THR A 19 -14.70 8.42 21.92
C THR A 19 -15.28 7.26 21.10
N PHE A 20 -15.15 6.01 21.57
CA PHE A 20 -15.65 4.82 20.88
C PHE A 20 -16.81 4.15 21.61
N SER A 21 -17.71 3.56 20.84
CA SER A 21 -18.73 2.69 21.44
C SER A 21 -18.09 1.43 22.04
N PRO A 22 -18.70 0.82 23.05
CA PRO A 22 -18.22 -0.44 23.64
C PRO A 22 -17.99 -1.54 22.59
N GLU A 23 -18.88 -1.65 21.61
CA GLU A 23 -18.78 -2.63 20.52
C GLU A 23 -17.53 -2.36 19.64
N LYS A 24 -17.20 -1.09 19.39
CA LYS A 24 -16.01 -0.71 18.64
C LYS A 24 -14.74 -1.03 19.42
N ILE A 25 -14.72 -0.87 20.73
CA ILE A 25 -13.59 -1.22 21.59
C ILE A 25 -13.32 -2.73 21.53
N VAL A 26 -14.35 -3.56 21.66
CA VAL A 26 -14.23 -5.02 21.55
C VAL A 26 -13.68 -5.42 20.19
N ALA A 27 -14.16 -4.79 19.13
CA ALA A 27 -13.69 -5.05 17.78
C ALA A 27 -12.22 -4.62 17.57
N LEU A 28 -11.80 -3.48 18.15
CA LEU A 28 -10.40 -3.02 18.15
C LEU A 28 -9.49 -3.99 18.91
N GLU A 29 -9.91 -4.48 20.06
CA GLU A 29 -9.16 -5.44 20.86
C GLU A 29 -8.97 -6.77 20.11
N GLU A 30 -10.04 -7.31 19.51
CA GLU A 30 -9.98 -8.52 18.69
C GLU A 30 -9.04 -8.34 17.51
N LEU A 31 -9.20 -7.26 16.76
CA LEU A 31 -8.36 -6.96 15.61
C LEU A 31 -6.89 -6.79 16.01
N ASN A 32 -6.63 -6.02 17.06
CA ASN A 32 -5.29 -5.78 17.57
C ASN A 32 -4.60 -7.08 18.02
N SER A 33 -5.33 -7.97 18.68
CA SER A 33 -4.83 -9.30 19.06
C SER A 33 -4.40 -10.12 17.84
N LYS A 34 -5.15 -10.05 16.76
CA LYS A 34 -4.83 -10.74 15.49
C LYS A 34 -3.66 -10.10 14.76
N LEU A 35 -3.57 -8.77 14.73
CA LEU A 35 -2.47 -8.03 14.11
C LEU A 35 -1.13 -8.30 14.83
N LEU A 36 -1.16 -8.40 16.13
CA LEU A 36 0.04 -8.65 16.94
C LEU A 36 0.40 -10.15 17.05
N ASN A 37 -0.44 -11.02 16.49
CA ASN A 37 -0.23 -12.46 16.35
C ASN A 37 0.34 -13.13 17.61
N LYS A 38 -0.32 -12.95 18.76
CA LYS A 38 0.03 -13.64 20.02
C LYS A 38 1.54 -13.70 20.39
N ASN A 39 2.40 -13.17 19.57
CA ASN A 39 3.80 -12.91 19.87
C ASN A 39 3.91 -11.46 20.35
N PRO A 40 3.61 -11.19 21.64
CA PRO A 40 3.86 -9.87 22.15
C PRO A 40 5.35 -9.62 21.96
N SER A 41 5.69 -8.64 21.11
CA SER A 41 7.03 -8.08 21.19
C SER A 41 7.26 -7.80 22.68
N PRO A 42 8.34 -8.28 23.28
CA PRO A 42 8.64 -7.94 24.67
C PRO A 42 8.78 -6.42 24.86
N ASN A 43 8.76 -5.68 23.80
CA ASN A 43 8.89 -4.23 23.76
C ASN A 43 7.58 -3.58 23.35
N ASN A 44 7.22 -2.50 24.01
CA ASN A 44 6.05 -1.67 23.72
C ASN A 44 6.19 -0.84 22.43
N ASN A 45 7.09 -1.23 21.50
CA ASN A 45 7.35 -0.47 20.29
C ASN A 45 6.65 -1.12 19.09
N ILE A 46 5.82 -0.35 18.41
CA ILE A 46 5.09 -0.80 17.23
C ILE A 46 5.31 0.18 16.06
N ILE A 47 5.52 -0.37 14.89
CA ILE A 47 5.64 0.38 13.64
C ILE A 47 4.53 -0.05 12.70
N PHE A 48 3.69 0.90 12.30
CA PHE A 48 2.76 0.75 11.19
C PHE A 48 3.41 1.32 9.93
N VAL A 49 3.72 0.45 8.96
CA VAL A 49 4.08 0.90 7.62
C VAL A 49 2.77 1.04 6.86
N TYR A 50 2.17 2.22 6.97
CA TYR A 50 0.89 2.56 6.37
C TYR A 50 1.10 3.50 5.20
N CYS A 51 1.04 2.95 4.02
CA CYS A 51 1.36 3.68 2.79
C CYS A 51 0.64 3.07 1.59
N PRO A 52 0.49 3.82 0.50
CA PRO A 52 -0.08 3.27 -0.74
C PRO A 52 0.75 2.08 -1.25
N PRO A 53 0.16 1.19 -2.05
CA PRO A 53 0.91 0.11 -2.68
C PRO A 53 1.96 0.67 -3.66
N LYS A 54 2.99 -0.13 -3.94
CA LYS A 54 4.02 0.11 -4.96
C LYS A 54 4.96 1.30 -4.70
N VAL A 55 5.15 1.63 -3.43
CA VAL A 55 6.08 2.68 -2.99
C VAL A 55 7.38 2.15 -2.37
N GLY A 56 7.63 0.84 -2.43
CA GLY A 56 8.81 0.19 -1.83
C GLY A 56 8.61 -0.27 -0.40
N SER A 57 7.37 -0.33 0.07
CA SER A 57 7.01 -0.72 1.45
C SER A 57 7.49 -2.12 1.83
N THR A 58 7.45 -3.08 0.93
CA THR A 58 7.94 -4.46 1.19
C THR A 58 9.41 -4.47 1.54
N THR A 59 10.25 -3.75 0.79
CA THR A 59 11.68 -3.57 1.08
C THR A 59 11.88 -2.98 2.47
N LEU A 60 11.12 -1.93 2.82
CA LEU A 60 11.20 -1.29 4.12
C LEU A 60 10.79 -2.23 5.26
N VAL A 61 9.65 -2.89 5.13
CA VAL A 61 9.12 -3.84 6.11
C VAL A 61 10.09 -5.00 6.35
N SER A 62 10.59 -5.62 5.27
CA SER A 62 11.58 -6.71 5.36
C SER A 62 12.85 -6.25 6.04
N SER A 63 13.32 -5.03 5.74
CA SER A 63 14.52 -4.45 6.34
C SER A 63 14.37 -4.27 7.85
N ILE A 64 13.26 -3.70 8.31
CA ILE A 64 13.01 -3.47 9.73
C ILE A 64 12.80 -4.81 10.47
N ARG A 65 12.03 -5.75 9.88
CA ARG A 65 11.79 -7.07 10.47
C ARG A 65 13.07 -7.90 10.61
N LEU A 66 14.01 -7.78 9.67
CA LEU A 66 15.29 -8.47 9.75
C LEU A 66 16.25 -7.80 10.76
N SER A 67 16.29 -6.46 10.75
CA SER A 67 17.24 -5.70 11.57
C SER A 67 16.80 -5.55 13.02
N ALA A 68 15.50 -5.38 13.27
CA ALA A 68 14.99 -4.89 14.56
C ALA A 68 13.80 -5.69 15.13
N ALA A 69 13.58 -6.94 14.70
CA ALA A 69 12.45 -7.78 15.14
C ALA A 69 12.29 -7.90 16.66
N ARG A 70 13.39 -7.82 17.43
CA ARG A 70 13.35 -7.88 18.88
C ARG A 70 12.96 -6.55 19.56
N LYS A 71 13.00 -5.45 18.81
CA LYS A 71 12.71 -4.12 19.34
C LYS A 71 11.36 -3.58 18.88
N PHE A 72 10.90 -4.01 17.71
CA PHE A 72 9.68 -3.50 17.11
C PHE A 72 8.81 -4.63 16.56
N THR A 73 7.50 -4.50 16.77
CA THR A 73 6.49 -5.20 15.99
C THR A 73 6.19 -4.36 14.76
N VAL A 74 6.25 -4.94 13.56
CA VAL A 74 6.06 -4.23 12.30
C VAL A 74 4.84 -4.74 11.57
N ILE A 75 3.85 -3.86 11.40
CA ILE A 75 2.61 -4.12 10.68
C ILE A 75 2.63 -3.36 9.37
N HIS A 76 2.38 -4.05 8.26
CA HIS A 76 2.29 -3.48 6.93
C HIS A 76 0.82 -3.32 6.54
N ILE A 77 0.38 -2.13 6.18
CA ILE A 77 -1.02 -1.82 5.84
C ILE A 77 -1.05 -0.93 4.60
N HIS A 78 -1.95 -1.24 3.68
CA HIS A 78 -2.26 -0.36 2.56
C HIS A 78 -3.63 0.32 2.72
N ASP A 79 -4.59 -0.41 3.28
CA ASP A 79 -5.95 0.04 3.56
C ASP A 79 -6.65 -0.94 4.53
N GLU A 80 -7.89 -0.69 4.83
CA GLU A 80 -8.72 -1.47 5.74
C GLU A 80 -9.04 -2.90 5.23
N THR A 81 -8.72 -3.22 3.97
CA THR A 81 -8.97 -4.57 3.41
C THR A 81 -8.20 -5.67 4.14
N LEU A 82 -7.06 -5.32 4.73
CA LEU A 82 -6.32 -6.23 5.61
C LEU A 82 -7.18 -6.67 6.81
N PHE A 83 -7.92 -5.77 7.42
CA PHE A 83 -8.74 -6.04 8.60
C PHE A 83 -9.83 -7.05 8.30
N SER A 84 -10.51 -6.88 7.15
CA SER A 84 -11.48 -7.86 6.67
C SER A 84 -10.84 -9.21 6.35
N ALA A 85 -9.59 -9.23 5.91
CA ALA A 85 -8.87 -10.46 5.57
C ALA A 85 -8.46 -11.29 6.80
N ILE A 86 -8.17 -10.64 7.94
CA ILE A 86 -7.74 -11.31 9.17
C ILE A 86 -8.88 -11.52 10.17
N SER A 87 -10.00 -10.85 9.99
CA SER A 87 -11.17 -10.89 10.85
C SER A 87 -12.29 -11.70 10.22
N ASN A 88 -13.04 -12.43 11.06
CA ASN A 88 -14.26 -13.13 10.65
C ASN A 88 -15.52 -12.30 10.90
N ASN A 89 -15.40 -11.04 11.30
CA ASN A 89 -16.48 -10.22 11.80
C ASN A 89 -16.77 -9.07 10.81
N GLU A 90 -17.99 -8.95 10.34
CA GLU A 90 -18.44 -7.89 9.43
C GLU A 90 -18.36 -6.49 10.05
N ASN A 91 -18.39 -6.39 11.38
CA ASN A 91 -18.23 -5.12 12.10
C ASN A 91 -16.83 -4.47 11.94
N MET A 92 -15.85 -5.23 11.45
CA MET A 92 -14.50 -4.69 11.18
C MET A 92 -14.45 -3.66 10.06
N ASN A 93 -15.46 -3.58 9.21
CA ASN A 93 -15.57 -2.55 8.16
C ASN A 93 -15.75 -1.12 8.74
N LYS A 94 -16.01 -1.00 10.04
CA LYS A 94 -16.16 0.28 10.75
C LYS A 94 -14.89 0.76 11.44
N ILE A 95 -13.81 -0.06 11.44
CA ILE A 95 -12.53 0.29 12.03
C ILE A 95 -11.63 0.84 10.94
N SER A 96 -11.14 2.06 11.11
CA SER A 96 -10.12 2.65 10.26
C SER A 96 -8.71 2.25 10.72
N VAL A 97 -7.72 2.47 9.84
CA VAL A 97 -6.31 2.27 10.22
C VAL A 97 -5.92 3.23 11.34
N ASP A 98 -6.43 4.46 11.33
CA ASP A 98 -6.18 5.43 12.40
C ASP A 98 -6.74 4.96 13.75
N ASP A 99 -7.90 4.34 13.77
CA ASP A 99 -8.47 3.79 15.00
C ASP A 99 -7.52 2.78 15.66
N ILE A 100 -6.94 1.86 14.88
CA ILE A 100 -6.03 0.84 15.43
C ILE A 100 -4.66 1.43 15.82
N ILE A 101 -4.18 2.46 15.13
CA ILE A 101 -2.98 3.20 15.48
C ILE A 101 -3.17 3.88 16.85
N LEU A 102 -4.25 4.66 17.01
CA LEU A 102 -4.57 5.37 18.23
C LEU A 102 -4.91 4.41 19.39
N TYR A 103 -5.57 3.30 19.10
CA TYR A 103 -5.82 2.24 20.09
C TYR A 103 -4.50 1.67 20.64
N ASN A 104 -3.51 1.39 19.80
CA ASN A 104 -2.20 0.95 20.28
C ASN A 104 -1.47 2.03 21.09
N LYS A 105 -1.65 3.30 20.73
CA LYS A 105 -1.12 4.41 21.52
C LYS A 105 -1.78 4.52 22.89
N SER A 106 -3.11 4.37 22.97
CA SER A 106 -3.84 4.39 24.24
C SER A 106 -3.43 3.25 25.17
N LEU A 107 -2.99 2.10 24.62
CA LEU A 107 -2.39 1.01 25.40
C LEU A 107 -0.98 1.32 25.94
N GLY A 108 -0.50 2.55 25.83
CA GLY A 108 0.82 2.99 26.31
C GLY A 108 1.99 2.57 25.45
N LYS A 109 1.76 2.14 24.19
CA LYS A 109 2.84 1.75 23.28
C LYS A 109 3.53 2.97 22.66
N ASN A 110 4.79 2.79 22.30
CA ASN A 110 5.50 3.72 21.43
C ASN A 110 5.15 3.42 19.99
N VAL A 111 4.32 4.27 19.39
CA VAL A 111 3.77 4.05 18.06
C VAL A 111 4.46 4.94 17.03
N TYR A 112 4.90 4.31 15.96
CA TYR A 112 5.46 4.95 14.78
C TYR A 112 4.61 4.59 13.57
N VAL A 113 4.36 5.57 12.71
CA VAL A 113 3.68 5.38 11.42
C VAL A 113 4.62 5.82 10.33
N ILE A 114 4.92 4.94 9.40
CA ILE A 114 5.82 5.23 8.28
C ILE A 114 5.02 5.17 6.99
N ASP A 115 5.09 6.27 6.23
CA ASP A 115 4.54 6.38 4.90
C ASP A 115 5.66 6.71 3.90
N ILE A 116 5.45 6.33 2.64
CA ILE A 116 6.45 6.47 1.58
C ILE A 116 5.81 7.15 0.37
N PHE A 117 6.45 8.21 -0.10
CA PHE A 117 6.10 8.84 -1.36
C PHE A 117 6.93 8.26 -2.52
N ARG A 118 6.27 7.95 -3.61
CA ARG A 118 6.87 7.59 -4.89
C ARG A 118 6.33 8.51 -5.98
N SER A 119 7.20 8.89 -6.92
CA SER A 119 6.80 9.69 -8.08
C SER A 119 5.62 9.06 -8.82
N PRO A 120 4.66 9.87 -9.29
CA PRO A 120 3.34 9.40 -9.72
C PRO A 120 3.39 8.41 -10.90
N ILE A 121 4.18 8.71 -11.91
CA ILE A 121 4.24 7.88 -13.15
C ILE A 121 4.82 6.50 -12.84
N GLU A 122 5.97 6.46 -12.17
CA GLU A 122 6.64 5.22 -11.80
C GLU A 122 5.82 4.38 -10.82
N ARG A 123 5.06 5.01 -9.95
CA ARG A 123 4.15 4.32 -9.05
C ARG A 123 3.06 3.61 -9.84
N LYS A 124 2.41 4.32 -10.78
CA LYS A 124 1.33 3.77 -11.61
C LYS A 124 1.80 2.67 -12.55
N ILE A 125 2.96 2.83 -13.17
CA ILE A 125 3.58 1.76 -13.96
C ILE A 125 3.81 0.52 -13.09
N SER A 126 4.37 0.70 -11.90
CA SER A 126 4.61 -0.43 -10.99
C SER A 126 3.32 -1.10 -10.51
N GLU A 127 2.26 -0.35 -10.28
CA GLU A 127 0.94 -0.85 -9.89
C GLU A 127 0.31 -1.69 -11.03
N PHE A 128 0.36 -1.18 -12.25
CA PHE A 128 -0.13 -1.89 -13.41
C PHE A 128 0.60 -3.23 -13.62
N PHE A 129 1.94 -3.22 -13.54
CA PHE A 129 2.75 -4.43 -13.74
C PHE A 129 2.66 -5.45 -12.59
N GLU A 130 2.17 -5.06 -11.42
CA GLU A 130 1.85 -6.03 -10.37
C GLU A 130 0.68 -6.94 -10.76
N GLN A 131 -0.23 -6.41 -11.54
CA GLN A 131 -1.52 -7.03 -11.82
C GLN A 131 -1.76 -7.30 -13.31
N VAL A 132 -0.79 -6.95 -14.17
CA VAL A 132 -0.97 -6.96 -15.62
C VAL A 132 -1.43 -8.31 -16.17
N SER A 133 -0.83 -9.41 -15.72
CA SER A 133 -1.21 -10.74 -16.20
C SER A 133 -2.59 -11.16 -15.71
N ALA A 134 -2.88 -10.98 -14.43
CA ALA A 134 -4.11 -11.45 -13.81
C ALA A 134 -5.31 -10.54 -14.13
N LEU A 135 -5.14 -9.21 -14.00
CA LEU A 135 -6.26 -8.29 -14.13
C LEU A 135 -6.49 -7.81 -15.57
N HIS A 136 -5.41 -7.53 -16.29
CA HIS A 136 -5.53 -6.82 -17.56
C HIS A 136 -5.58 -7.73 -18.78
N PHE A 137 -4.96 -8.90 -18.73
CA PHE A 137 -4.91 -9.80 -19.90
C PHE A 137 -5.55 -11.16 -19.65
N ASN A 138 -5.98 -11.45 -18.43
CA ASN A 138 -6.56 -12.75 -18.04
C ASN A 138 -5.67 -13.94 -18.45
N ASN A 139 -4.37 -13.75 -18.34
CA ASN A 139 -3.37 -14.73 -18.67
C ASN A 139 -2.48 -15.02 -17.48
N SER A 140 -1.96 -16.23 -17.41
CA SER A 140 -0.92 -16.56 -16.44
C SER A 140 0.41 -15.92 -16.83
N GLU A 141 1.30 -15.69 -15.87
CA GLU A 141 2.66 -15.23 -16.12
C GLU A 141 3.44 -16.12 -17.09
N LYS A 142 3.01 -17.36 -17.27
CA LYS A 142 3.60 -18.31 -18.23
C LYS A 142 3.45 -17.88 -19.70
N ASN A 143 2.42 -17.08 -20.00
CA ASN A 143 2.11 -16.63 -21.36
C ASN A 143 2.63 -15.22 -21.65
N ILE A 144 3.51 -14.72 -20.80
CA ILE A 144 3.97 -13.32 -20.85
C ILE A 144 4.63 -12.94 -22.17
N ASN A 145 5.33 -13.86 -22.80
CA ASN A 145 5.99 -13.65 -24.09
C ASN A 145 5.01 -13.41 -25.26
N LEU A 146 3.71 -13.65 -25.03
CA LEU A 146 2.65 -13.39 -25.99
C LEU A 146 2.09 -11.97 -25.88
N TYR A 147 2.52 -11.19 -24.87
CA TYR A 147 2.03 -9.83 -24.69
C TYR A 147 2.70 -8.87 -25.68
N ASN A 148 1.87 -8.31 -26.58
CA ASN A 148 2.30 -7.26 -27.46
C ASN A 148 2.42 -5.94 -26.68
N ILE A 149 3.58 -5.27 -26.80
CA ILE A 149 3.89 -4.05 -26.03
C ILE A 149 2.90 -2.91 -26.32
N ASP A 150 2.47 -2.74 -27.57
CA ASP A 150 1.55 -1.68 -27.96
C ASP A 150 0.16 -1.89 -27.33
N LYS A 151 -0.31 -3.14 -27.25
CA LYS A 151 -1.54 -3.49 -26.54
C LYS A 151 -1.42 -3.26 -25.04
N VAL A 152 -0.25 -3.53 -24.45
CA VAL A 152 0.02 -3.27 -23.04
C VAL A 152 -0.03 -1.77 -22.75
N ILE A 153 0.64 -0.95 -23.59
CA ILE A 153 0.64 0.51 -23.47
C ILE A 153 -0.77 1.08 -23.69
N CYS A 154 -1.47 0.63 -24.72
CA CYS A 154 -2.85 1.05 -25.00
C CYS A 154 -3.75 0.77 -23.80
N ARG A 155 -3.67 -0.42 -23.19
CA ARG A 155 -4.45 -0.79 -22.02
C ARG A 155 -4.08 0.04 -20.79
N PHE A 156 -2.80 0.27 -20.56
CA PHE A 156 -2.33 1.13 -19.48
C PHE A 156 -2.93 2.54 -19.58
N ASN A 157 -2.83 3.17 -20.74
CA ASN A 157 -3.36 4.51 -20.95
C ASN A 157 -4.89 4.60 -20.82
N ASN A 158 -5.62 3.56 -21.22
CA ASN A 158 -7.08 3.59 -21.20
C ASN A 158 -7.68 3.20 -19.83
N LEU A 159 -7.04 2.28 -19.10
CA LEU A 159 -7.56 1.80 -17.82
C LEU A 159 -6.91 2.47 -16.60
N PHE A 160 -5.77 3.16 -16.79
CA PHE A 160 -5.11 3.97 -15.79
C PHE A 160 -4.98 5.43 -16.26
N PRO A 161 -6.11 6.13 -16.55
CA PRO A 161 -6.06 7.49 -17.10
C PRO A 161 -5.48 8.51 -16.12
N PHE A 162 -5.41 8.18 -14.83
CA PHE A 162 -4.84 9.05 -13.81
C PHE A 162 -3.52 8.52 -13.29
N LEU A 163 -2.53 9.38 -13.32
CA LEU A 163 -1.30 9.22 -12.58
C LEU A 163 -1.57 9.77 -11.18
N SER A 164 -1.88 8.90 -10.24
CA SER A 164 -2.45 9.21 -8.93
C SER A 164 -1.71 10.28 -8.13
N ASN A 165 -2.45 11.23 -7.61
CA ASN A 165 -2.00 12.27 -6.68
C ASN A 165 -2.17 11.89 -5.22
N SER A 166 -2.70 10.71 -4.89
CA SER A 166 -3.02 10.34 -3.51
C SER A 166 -1.78 10.34 -2.62
N ASP A 167 -1.90 11.02 -1.50
CA ASP A 167 -0.89 11.11 -0.46
C ASP A 167 -1.52 10.74 0.88
N TYR A 168 -1.25 9.54 1.36
CA TYR A 168 -1.81 9.02 2.60
C TYR A 168 -1.44 9.90 3.80
N PHE A 169 -0.24 10.48 3.79
CA PHE A 169 0.21 11.32 4.88
C PHE A 169 -0.66 12.56 5.07
N LYS A 170 -1.13 13.17 3.96
CA LYS A 170 -2.04 14.31 3.99
C LYS A 170 -3.51 13.92 4.09
N GLU A 171 -3.91 12.84 3.40
CA GLU A 171 -5.32 12.52 3.19
C GLU A 171 -5.87 11.57 4.25
N ARG A 172 -5.03 10.71 4.84
CA ARG A 172 -5.46 9.59 5.67
C ARG A 172 -5.20 9.74 7.16
N TYR A 173 -4.19 10.50 7.56
CA TYR A 173 -3.79 10.54 8.97
C TYR A 173 -4.48 11.64 9.78
N GLY A 174 -5.27 12.49 9.16
CA GLY A 174 -5.96 13.57 9.85
C GLY A 174 -5.02 14.49 10.65
N LEU A 175 -3.77 14.63 10.23
CA LEU A 175 -2.76 15.37 10.97
C LEU A 175 -3.06 16.87 10.91
N SER A 176 -3.29 17.49 12.08
CA SER A 176 -3.56 18.92 12.20
C SER A 176 -2.32 19.78 11.96
N ASN A 177 -1.12 19.25 12.21
CA ASN A 177 0.15 19.98 12.17
C ASN A 177 1.17 19.27 11.28
N ILE A 178 0.93 19.25 9.97
CA ILE A 178 1.96 18.85 9.00
C ILE A 178 2.85 20.05 8.75
N PRO A 179 4.20 19.93 8.86
CA PRO A 179 5.13 21.01 8.53
C PRO A 179 4.83 21.59 7.15
N GLU A 180 5.03 22.90 6.97
CA GLU A 180 4.76 23.58 5.69
C GLU A 180 5.60 23.01 4.55
N THR A 181 6.81 22.54 4.85
CA THR A 181 7.72 21.97 3.86
C THR A 181 8.31 20.63 4.31
N PHE A 182 8.56 19.77 3.33
CA PHE A 182 9.37 18.57 3.53
C PHE A 182 10.83 18.97 3.84
N ASN A 183 11.49 18.26 4.75
CA ASN A 183 12.89 18.53 5.05
C ASN A 183 13.80 17.95 3.94
N PHE A 184 14.20 18.80 3.01
CA PHE A 184 15.03 18.40 1.86
C PHE A 184 16.49 18.12 2.21
N GLU A 185 17.00 18.58 3.34
CA GLU A 185 18.36 18.26 3.81
C GLU A 185 18.38 16.88 4.44
N LYS A 186 17.47 16.61 5.36
CA LYS A 186 17.36 15.31 6.05
C LYS A 186 16.75 14.22 5.20
N LYS A 187 16.04 14.55 4.11
CA LYS A 187 15.35 13.62 3.20
C LYS A 187 14.21 12.83 3.83
N TYR A 188 13.64 13.35 4.91
CA TYR A 188 12.42 12.83 5.53
C TYR A 188 11.60 13.95 6.16
N LEU A 189 10.37 13.66 6.50
CA LEU A 189 9.53 14.48 7.36
C LEU A 189 9.21 13.67 8.60
N LEU A 190 9.34 14.28 9.76
CA LEU A 190 8.94 13.70 11.04
C LEU A 190 8.03 14.71 11.74
N CYS A 191 6.83 14.27 12.11
CA CYS A 191 5.94 15.03 12.98
C CYS A 191 5.36 14.13 14.07
N GLU A 192 4.91 14.73 15.15
CA GLU A 192 4.27 14.04 16.26
C GLU A 192 2.87 14.61 16.46
N ASN A 193 1.88 13.73 16.52
CA ASN A 193 0.50 14.09 16.81
C ASN A 193 -0.11 13.05 17.73
N ASN A 194 -0.80 13.46 18.80
CA ASN A 194 -1.38 12.58 19.80
C ASN A 194 -0.37 11.54 20.36
N GLY A 195 0.91 11.92 20.45
CA GLY A 195 2.00 11.06 20.90
C GLY A 195 2.39 9.93 19.94
N VAL A 196 1.84 9.92 18.73
CA VAL A 196 2.25 9.05 17.62
C VAL A 196 3.25 9.77 16.76
N LYS A 197 4.34 9.09 16.39
CA LYS A 197 5.37 9.64 15.51
C LYS A 197 5.10 9.24 14.07
N TYR A 198 4.87 10.22 13.22
CA TYR A 198 4.60 10.05 11.80
C TYR A 198 5.85 10.39 10.99
N ILE A 199 6.29 9.45 10.16
CA ILE A 199 7.50 9.55 9.36
C ILE A 199 7.13 9.44 7.89
N LYS A 200 7.50 10.42 7.07
CA LYS A 200 7.36 10.36 5.62
C LYS A 200 8.71 10.21 4.96
N LEU A 201 8.86 9.18 4.17
CA LEU A 201 10.04 8.89 3.37
C LEU A 201 9.74 9.07 1.88
N ARG A 202 10.78 9.19 1.04
CA ARG A 202 10.65 9.18 -0.42
C ARG A 202 11.40 7.97 -0.98
N LEU A 203 10.78 7.26 -1.93
CA LEU A 203 11.43 6.10 -2.55
C LEU A 203 12.73 6.48 -3.30
N LYS A 204 12.80 7.70 -3.88
CA LYS A 204 14.02 8.17 -4.54
C LYS A 204 15.24 8.23 -3.58
N ASP A 205 14.99 8.37 -2.29
CA ASP A 205 16.02 8.45 -1.26
C ASP A 205 16.22 7.10 -0.52
N ALA A 206 15.76 5.97 -1.10
CA ALA A 206 15.80 4.67 -0.44
C ALA A 206 17.20 4.24 0.02
N HIS A 207 18.24 4.70 -0.66
CA HIS A 207 19.63 4.45 -0.28
C HIS A 207 20.02 5.09 1.07
N LEU A 208 19.27 6.10 1.54
CA LEU A 208 19.47 6.78 2.83
C LEU A 208 18.58 6.21 3.95
N TRP A 209 17.58 5.38 3.64
CA TRP A 209 16.61 4.91 4.63
C TRP A 209 17.25 4.22 5.83
N GLY A 210 18.34 3.46 5.62
CA GLY A 210 19.06 2.81 6.70
C GLY A 210 19.54 3.79 7.76
N ASN A 211 20.20 4.87 7.34
CA ASN A 211 20.70 5.92 8.23
C ASN A 211 19.56 6.70 8.89
N ILE A 212 18.56 7.12 8.10
CA ILE A 212 17.40 7.87 8.58
C ILE A 212 16.65 7.09 9.67
N LEU A 213 16.36 5.83 9.40
CA LEU A 213 15.62 5.00 10.36
C LEU A 213 16.45 4.61 11.56
N THR A 214 17.78 4.45 11.41
CA THR A 214 18.68 4.22 12.54
C THR A 214 18.67 5.40 13.50
N GLU A 215 18.71 6.63 12.96
CA GLU A 215 18.61 7.87 13.76
C GLU A 215 17.26 7.96 14.50
N ILE A 216 16.14 7.79 13.77
CA ILE A 216 14.80 7.99 14.33
C ILE A 216 14.42 6.88 15.33
N LEU A 217 14.75 5.62 15.02
CA LEU A 217 14.34 4.46 15.81
C LEU A 217 15.35 4.08 16.90
N GLY A 218 16.53 4.70 16.92
CA GLY A 218 17.59 4.40 17.89
C GLY A 218 18.09 2.95 17.81
N THR A 219 18.07 2.36 16.61
CA THR A 219 18.47 0.96 16.37
C THR A 219 18.99 0.82 14.95
N PRO A 220 20.14 0.14 14.73
CA PRO A 220 20.67 -0.06 13.40
C PRO A 220 19.67 -0.77 12.47
N ILE A 221 19.37 -0.13 11.36
CA ILE A 221 18.51 -0.65 10.30
C ILE A 221 19.33 -0.85 9.04
N THR A 222 19.37 -2.07 8.54
CA THR A 222 20.02 -2.40 7.27
C THR A 222 18.95 -2.57 6.21
N ILE A 223 19.06 -1.81 5.13
CA ILE A 223 18.13 -1.94 4.01
C ILE A 223 18.51 -3.17 3.19
N VAL A 224 17.51 -4.00 2.93
CA VAL A 224 17.63 -5.21 2.12
C VAL A 224 16.78 -5.04 0.87
N ASN A 225 17.35 -5.37 -0.29
CA ASN A 225 16.60 -5.32 -1.54
C ASN A 225 15.68 -6.54 -1.62
N ASP A 226 14.39 -6.30 -1.37
CA ASP A 226 13.36 -7.32 -1.45
C ASP A 226 12.30 -6.91 -2.47
N TYR A 227 11.77 -7.91 -3.19
CA TYR A 227 10.65 -7.74 -4.10
C TYR A 227 10.89 -6.82 -5.31
N GLU A 228 12.08 -6.88 -5.94
CA GLU A 228 12.37 -6.12 -7.16
C GLU A 228 11.64 -6.71 -8.38
N THR A 229 11.02 -5.83 -9.18
CA THR A 229 10.30 -6.23 -10.41
C THR A 229 11.24 -6.86 -11.45
N ASP A 230 12.47 -6.40 -11.52
CA ASP A 230 13.49 -6.89 -12.46
C ASP A 230 13.89 -8.38 -12.23
N LYS A 231 13.42 -8.98 -11.15
CA LYS A 231 13.66 -10.39 -10.79
C LYS A 231 12.41 -11.27 -10.97
N LYS A 232 11.34 -10.70 -11.53
CA LYS A 232 10.07 -11.42 -11.80
C LYS A 232 10.03 -11.94 -13.23
N PRO A 233 9.15 -12.91 -13.55
CA PRO A 233 8.94 -13.37 -14.94
C PRO A 233 8.54 -12.23 -15.91
N LEU A 234 7.96 -11.16 -15.37
CA LEU A 234 7.56 -9.94 -16.11
C LEU A 234 8.71 -8.96 -16.40
N ALA A 235 9.95 -9.25 -15.98
CA ALA A 235 11.05 -8.29 -16.04
C ALA A 235 11.29 -7.75 -17.47
N ASP A 236 11.31 -8.63 -18.44
CA ASP A 236 11.57 -8.25 -19.84
C ASP A 236 10.45 -7.36 -20.39
N LEU A 237 9.19 -7.72 -20.15
CA LEU A 237 8.05 -6.91 -20.56
C LEU A 237 8.04 -5.54 -19.85
N PHE A 238 8.34 -5.52 -18.57
CA PHE A 238 8.44 -4.29 -17.77
C PHE A 238 9.54 -3.37 -18.27
N ASN A 239 10.72 -3.92 -18.59
CA ASN A 239 11.83 -3.15 -19.11
C ASN A 239 11.56 -2.64 -20.52
N ASN A 240 10.95 -3.47 -21.39
CA ASN A 240 10.51 -3.04 -22.70
C ASN A 240 9.48 -1.90 -22.60
N PHE A 241 8.51 -2.03 -21.69
CA PHE A 241 7.53 -0.96 -21.44
C PHE A 241 8.23 0.35 -21.02
N LYS A 242 9.11 0.32 -20.03
CA LYS A 242 9.83 1.54 -19.57
C LYS A 242 10.63 2.22 -20.69
N ASN A 243 11.18 1.44 -21.61
CA ASN A 243 11.96 1.96 -22.71
C ASN A 243 11.09 2.52 -23.85
N THR A 244 9.90 1.97 -24.04
CA THR A 244 9.00 2.31 -25.15
C THR A 244 7.92 3.31 -24.77
N TYR A 245 7.51 3.31 -23.50
CA TYR A 245 6.38 4.11 -23.02
C TYR A 245 6.62 5.60 -23.19
N LYS A 246 5.62 6.25 -23.79
CA LYS A 246 5.52 7.70 -23.89
C LYS A 246 4.25 8.14 -23.18
N VAL A 247 4.38 9.13 -22.30
CA VAL A 247 3.27 9.62 -21.50
C VAL A 247 2.36 10.53 -22.34
N PRO A 248 1.04 10.35 -22.34
CA PRO A 248 0.12 11.29 -22.94
C PRO A 248 0.21 12.68 -22.29
N ASP A 249 0.14 13.73 -23.11
CA ASP A 249 0.33 15.11 -22.66
C ASP A 249 -0.63 15.50 -21.53
N ASN A 250 -1.91 15.13 -21.63
CA ASN A 250 -2.89 15.37 -20.59
C ASN A 250 -2.59 14.65 -19.25
N PHE A 251 -1.89 13.51 -19.29
CA PHE A 251 -1.47 12.81 -18.08
C PHE A 251 -0.25 13.51 -17.47
N LEU A 252 0.70 13.94 -18.29
CA LEU A 252 1.84 14.70 -17.81
C LEU A 252 1.40 16.03 -17.19
N GLU A 253 0.41 16.71 -17.78
CA GLU A 253 -0.16 17.92 -17.23
C GLU A 253 -0.82 17.67 -15.84
N SER A 254 -1.50 16.55 -15.69
CA SER A 254 -2.03 16.11 -14.39
C SER A 254 -0.91 15.91 -13.35
N VAL A 255 0.27 15.41 -13.76
CA VAL A 255 1.43 15.25 -12.89
C VAL A 255 2.08 16.58 -12.53
N LYS A 256 2.17 17.52 -13.46
CA LYS A 256 2.67 18.89 -13.21
C LYS A 256 1.85 19.59 -12.11
N ASN A 257 0.52 19.37 -12.11
CA ASN A 257 -0.42 19.93 -11.15
C ASN A 257 -0.56 19.09 -9.86
N CYS A 258 0.26 18.06 -9.67
CA CYS A 258 0.21 17.19 -8.50
C CYS A 258 0.74 17.92 -7.25
N SER A 259 -0.15 18.20 -6.30
CA SER A 259 0.20 18.87 -5.04
C SER A 259 1.21 18.07 -4.20
N SER A 260 1.08 16.75 -4.18
CA SER A 260 2.01 15.88 -3.46
C SER A 260 3.40 15.89 -4.08
N LEU A 261 3.51 15.93 -5.42
CA LEU A 261 4.80 16.08 -6.08
C LEU A 261 5.43 17.44 -5.72
N ALA A 262 4.67 18.52 -5.77
CA ALA A 262 5.14 19.86 -5.39
C ALA A 262 5.57 19.96 -3.92
N TYR A 263 4.96 19.16 -3.04
CA TYR A 263 5.30 19.14 -1.63
C TYR A 263 6.55 18.29 -1.31
N TYR A 264 6.69 17.12 -1.95
CA TYR A 264 7.80 16.21 -1.65
C TYR A 264 9.01 16.34 -2.55
N TYR A 265 8.99 17.21 -3.54
CA TYR A 265 10.11 17.54 -4.41
C TYR A 265 10.38 19.04 -4.32
N ASN A 266 11.63 19.45 -4.16
CA ASN A 266 11.98 20.85 -4.36
C ASN A 266 11.88 21.23 -5.84
N ASP A 267 11.98 22.51 -6.14
CA ASP A 267 11.77 23.00 -7.51
C ASP A 267 12.72 22.35 -8.52
N VAL A 268 13.98 22.19 -8.14
CA VAL A 268 15.00 21.55 -9.01
C VAL A 268 14.66 20.08 -9.25
N GLU A 269 14.42 19.33 -8.18
CA GLU A 269 14.06 17.91 -8.28
C GLU A 269 12.76 17.70 -9.08
N ARG A 270 11.80 18.61 -8.94
CA ARG A 270 10.53 18.58 -9.67
C ARG A 270 10.73 18.87 -11.15
N GLU A 271 11.51 19.90 -11.47
CA GLU A 271 11.83 20.25 -12.84
C GLU A 271 12.59 19.13 -13.55
N GLU A 272 13.64 18.57 -12.93
CA GLU A 272 14.35 17.42 -13.44
C GLU A 272 13.44 16.23 -13.74
N TYR A 273 12.54 15.92 -12.80
CA TYR A 273 11.56 14.85 -12.96
C TYR A 273 10.63 15.09 -14.14
N LEU A 274 10.02 16.26 -14.22
CA LEU A 274 9.11 16.62 -15.31
C LEU A 274 9.81 16.64 -16.65
N ASN A 275 11.00 17.22 -16.74
CA ASN A 275 11.80 17.27 -17.96
C ASN A 275 12.18 15.86 -18.46
N SER A 276 12.43 14.92 -17.56
CA SER A 276 12.70 13.53 -17.92
C SER A 276 11.54 12.85 -18.63
N TRP A 277 10.31 13.30 -18.38
CA TRP A 277 9.09 12.81 -19.01
C TRP A 277 8.63 13.68 -20.18
N GLU A 278 8.91 14.97 -20.17
CA GLU A 278 8.61 15.89 -21.28
C GLU A 278 9.25 15.42 -22.59
N SER A 279 10.46 14.90 -22.54
CA SER A 279 11.15 14.30 -23.69
C SER A 279 10.51 12.99 -24.20
N LYS A 280 9.60 12.42 -23.43
CA LYS A 280 8.89 11.15 -23.71
C LYS A 280 7.39 11.34 -23.80
N LYS A 281 6.90 12.52 -24.15
CA LYS A 281 5.46 12.76 -24.28
C LYS A 281 4.94 12.46 -25.68
N ILE A 282 3.64 12.22 -25.76
CA ILE A 282 2.87 12.12 -27.00
C ILE A 282 1.58 12.93 -26.88
N ASP A 283 1.18 13.57 -27.96
CA ASP A 283 -0.03 14.40 -27.98
C ASP A 283 -1.30 13.54 -28.03
N ILE A 284 -1.26 12.44 -28.74
CA ILE A 284 -2.42 11.57 -28.99
C ILE A 284 -2.03 10.12 -28.75
N PHE A 285 -2.90 9.38 -28.11
CA PHE A 285 -2.81 7.92 -27.99
C PHE A 285 -4.13 7.26 -28.43
N ASN A 286 -4.06 5.98 -28.80
CA ASN A 286 -5.23 5.21 -29.20
C ASN A 286 -6.18 5.01 -28.00
N SER A 287 -7.36 5.61 -28.08
CA SER A 287 -8.39 5.45 -27.08
C SER A 287 -9.29 4.28 -27.41
N TYR A 288 -9.73 3.55 -26.39
CA TYR A 288 -10.76 2.52 -26.56
C TYR A 288 -12.10 3.16 -26.94
N THR A 289 -12.88 2.44 -27.75
CA THR A 289 -14.31 2.73 -27.86
C THR A 289 -15.00 2.52 -26.52
N HIS A 290 -16.22 3.00 -26.37
CA HIS A 290 -16.99 2.80 -25.14
C HIS A 290 -17.20 1.30 -24.86
N GLU A 291 -17.49 0.52 -25.87
CA GLU A 291 -17.71 -0.92 -25.79
C GLU A 291 -16.44 -1.66 -25.36
N GLU A 292 -15.29 -1.33 -25.96
CA GLU A 292 -13.99 -1.88 -25.57
C GLU A 292 -13.66 -1.54 -24.12
N TYR A 293 -13.85 -0.28 -23.71
CA TYR A 293 -13.62 0.14 -22.33
C TYR A 293 -14.47 -0.67 -21.34
N VAL A 294 -15.77 -0.78 -21.61
CA VAL A 294 -16.69 -1.53 -20.76
C VAL A 294 -16.30 -3.01 -20.69
N PHE A 295 -15.94 -3.59 -21.84
CA PHE A 295 -15.48 -4.98 -21.88
C PHE A 295 -14.23 -5.22 -21.05
N TYR A 296 -13.20 -4.40 -21.21
CA TYR A 296 -11.95 -4.56 -20.47
C TYR A 296 -12.08 -4.24 -18.99
N MET A 297 -12.90 -3.25 -18.63
CA MET A 297 -13.21 -2.97 -17.22
C MET A 297 -13.92 -4.14 -16.54
N LYS A 298 -14.86 -4.76 -17.24
CA LYS A 298 -15.53 -5.97 -16.75
C LYS A 298 -14.53 -7.11 -16.52
N LEU A 299 -13.65 -7.35 -17.49
CA LEU A 299 -12.61 -8.37 -17.39
C LEU A 299 -11.67 -8.11 -16.19
N CYS A 300 -11.24 -6.87 -15.97
CA CYS A 300 -10.44 -6.50 -14.81
C CYS A 300 -11.17 -6.74 -13.50
N LEU A 301 -12.46 -6.40 -13.41
CA LEU A 301 -13.28 -6.61 -12.20
C LEU A 301 -13.47 -8.09 -11.88
N GLU A 302 -13.73 -8.92 -12.90
CA GLU A 302 -13.86 -10.36 -12.75
C GLU A 302 -12.55 -11.00 -12.26
N ASN A 303 -11.43 -10.58 -12.82
CA ASN A 303 -10.12 -11.10 -12.44
C ASN A 303 -9.63 -10.57 -11.08
N GLN A 304 -10.05 -9.37 -10.67
CA GLN A 304 -9.70 -8.81 -9.36
C GLN A 304 -10.19 -9.68 -8.20
N SER A 305 -11.27 -10.41 -8.38
CA SER A 305 -11.79 -11.35 -7.39
C SER A 305 -10.81 -12.47 -7.05
N GLN A 306 -9.85 -12.76 -7.94
CA GLN A 306 -8.84 -13.80 -7.76
C GLN A 306 -7.63 -13.33 -6.94
N ASN A 307 -7.51 -12.03 -6.67
CA ASN A 307 -6.43 -11.50 -5.86
C ASN A 307 -6.60 -11.88 -4.38
N ILE A 308 -5.77 -12.81 -3.93
CA ILE A 308 -5.76 -13.27 -2.54
C ILE A 308 -4.81 -12.38 -1.73
N ILE A 309 -5.32 -11.78 -0.65
CA ILE A 309 -4.47 -11.07 0.31
C ILE A 309 -3.61 -12.10 1.05
N GLN A 310 -2.30 -12.01 0.87
CA GLN A 310 -1.33 -12.85 1.60
C GLN A 310 -1.06 -12.21 2.96
N VAL A 311 -1.81 -12.61 3.98
CA VAL A 311 -1.75 -12.01 5.33
C VAL A 311 -0.34 -12.01 5.91
N GLU A 312 0.45 -13.06 5.65
CA GLU A 312 1.84 -13.16 6.07
C GLU A 312 2.77 -12.09 5.46
N HIS A 313 2.32 -11.40 4.41
CA HIS A 313 3.01 -10.25 3.87
C HIS A 313 2.79 -9.00 4.74
N TYR A 314 1.65 -8.91 5.37
CA TYR A 314 1.21 -7.72 6.10
C TYR A 314 1.51 -7.79 7.60
N ILE A 315 1.36 -8.96 8.22
CA ILE A 315 1.66 -9.16 9.64
C ILE A 315 2.92 -10.01 9.81
N ASP A 316 3.70 -9.71 10.84
CA ASP A 316 4.88 -10.50 11.17
C ASP A 316 4.49 -11.71 12.03
N ILE A 317 4.42 -12.87 11.41
CA ILE A 317 4.19 -14.15 12.08
C ILE A 317 5.50 -14.83 12.52
N GLY A 318 6.61 -14.11 12.41
CA GLY A 318 7.94 -14.62 12.72
C GLY A 318 8.15 -14.86 14.21
N CYS A 319 8.67 -16.02 14.55
CA CYS A 319 9.05 -16.39 15.90
C CYS A 319 10.35 -15.69 16.35
N LEU A 320 10.42 -15.27 17.62
CA LEU A 320 11.62 -14.65 18.24
C LEU A 320 12.53 -15.66 18.99
N CYS A 321 12.28 -16.96 18.88
CA CYS A 321 13.15 -17.98 19.49
C CYS A 321 14.59 -17.92 18.93
N VAL A 322 15.52 -18.54 19.63
CA VAL A 322 16.95 -18.52 19.27
C VAL A 322 17.18 -18.98 17.83
N ALA A 323 16.52 -20.06 17.42
CA ALA A 323 16.67 -20.61 16.06
C ALA A 323 16.22 -19.63 14.98
N CYS A 324 15.04 -19.01 15.16
CA CYS A 324 14.53 -18.01 14.23
C CYS A 324 15.35 -16.71 14.24
N SER A 325 15.86 -16.30 15.40
CA SER A 325 16.77 -15.16 15.51
C SER A 325 18.10 -15.42 14.77
N THR A 326 18.65 -16.63 14.90
CA THR A 326 19.84 -17.03 14.15
C THR A 326 19.57 -17.04 12.64
N LYS A 327 18.39 -17.51 12.22
CA LYS A 327 17.99 -17.46 10.81
C LYS A 327 17.91 -16.03 10.29
N ARG A 328 17.31 -15.09 11.06
CA ARG A 328 17.30 -13.65 10.70
C ARG A 328 18.70 -13.09 10.52
N SER A 329 19.60 -13.37 11.44
CA SER A 329 21.00 -12.90 11.34
C SER A 329 21.71 -13.44 10.11
N LYS A 330 21.46 -14.71 9.75
CA LYS A 330 22.01 -15.29 8.51
C LYS A 330 21.43 -14.65 7.26
N LEU A 331 20.12 -14.39 7.23
CA LEU A 331 19.47 -13.70 6.10
C LEU A 331 19.94 -12.26 5.96
N LEU A 332 20.11 -11.55 7.08
CA LEU A 332 20.69 -10.21 7.08
C LEU A 332 22.12 -10.20 6.53
N SER A 333 22.94 -11.16 6.94
CA SER A 333 24.30 -11.32 6.41
C SER A 333 24.33 -11.63 4.91
N LYS A 334 23.38 -12.44 4.41
CA LYS A 334 23.20 -12.68 2.97
C LYS A 334 22.84 -11.38 2.24
N ALA A 335 21.88 -10.62 2.76
CA ALA A 335 21.46 -9.36 2.18
C ALA A 335 22.61 -8.33 2.10
N LEU A 336 23.43 -8.25 3.15
CA LEU A 336 24.61 -7.37 3.18
C LEU A 336 25.64 -7.73 2.10
N ARG A 337 25.68 -9.00 1.64
CA ARG A 337 26.51 -9.43 0.51
C ARG A 337 25.82 -9.26 -0.85
N GLY A 338 24.63 -8.66 -0.90
CA GLY A 338 23.85 -8.48 -2.11
C GLY A 338 23.10 -9.73 -2.59
N GLU A 339 23.04 -10.79 -1.76
CA GLU A 339 22.31 -12.00 -2.09
C GLU A 339 20.80 -11.76 -1.94
N LYS A 340 20.00 -12.38 -2.83
CA LYS A 340 18.53 -12.28 -2.77
C LYS A 340 18.00 -13.04 -1.55
N ILE A 341 17.11 -12.40 -0.81
CA ILE A 341 16.39 -13.02 0.31
C ILE A 341 15.08 -13.57 -0.21
N THR A 342 14.97 -14.90 -0.27
CA THR A 342 13.75 -15.60 -0.70
C THR A 342 13.06 -16.33 0.45
N GLU A 343 13.77 -16.48 1.57
CA GLU A 343 13.32 -17.27 2.70
C GLU A 343 12.50 -16.43 3.68
N LYS A 344 11.33 -16.93 4.07
CA LYS A 344 10.53 -16.36 5.16
C LYS A 344 10.92 -16.99 6.50
N ILE A 345 10.83 -16.20 7.57
CA ILE A 345 11.08 -16.66 8.93
C ILE A 345 9.76 -17.08 9.54
N ILE A 346 9.40 -18.35 9.34
CA ILE A 346 8.17 -18.94 9.85
C ILE A 346 8.55 -20.10 10.77
N HIS A 347 8.07 -20.07 12.01
CA HIS A 347 8.20 -21.20 12.92
C HIS A 347 7.19 -22.29 12.57
N SER A 348 7.58 -23.57 12.72
CA SER A 348 6.72 -24.71 12.37
C SER A 348 5.36 -24.72 13.10
N GLY A 349 5.28 -24.16 14.31
CA GLY A 349 4.04 -24.00 15.05
C GLY A 349 3.07 -22.97 14.44
N ALA A 350 3.57 -22.01 13.65
CA ALA A 350 2.73 -21.03 12.99
C ALA A 350 2.05 -21.55 11.71
N VAL A 351 2.48 -22.71 11.19
CA VAL A 351 1.95 -23.28 9.94
C VAL A 351 0.46 -23.61 10.06
N ASN A 352 0.01 -24.12 11.22
CA ASN A 352 -1.40 -24.46 11.43
C ASN A 352 -2.28 -23.19 11.51
N GLU A 353 -1.77 -22.11 12.11
CA GLU A 353 -2.47 -20.80 12.15
C GLU A 353 -2.55 -20.19 10.74
N ILE A 354 -1.48 -20.32 9.95
CA ILE A 354 -1.47 -19.89 8.55
C ILE A 354 -2.52 -20.63 7.73
N LYS A 355 -2.66 -21.96 7.93
CA LYS A 355 -3.68 -22.75 7.25
C LYS A 355 -5.09 -22.25 7.56
N HIS A 356 -5.38 -21.96 8.83
CA HIS A 356 -6.66 -21.40 9.25
C HIS A 356 -6.92 -20.01 8.63
N ILE A 357 -5.89 -19.17 8.55
CA ILE A 357 -5.96 -17.85 7.89
C ILE A 357 -6.23 -18.01 6.38
N ILE A 358 -5.59 -19.00 5.72
CA ILE A 358 -5.81 -19.30 4.31
C ILE A 358 -7.26 -19.77 4.05
N ASP A 359 -7.80 -20.64 4.91
CA ASP A 359 -9.18 -21.13 4.78
C ASP A 359 -10.20 -20.00 4.93
N ASN A 360 -9.94 -19.03 5.82
CA ASN A 360 -10.74 -17.81 5.94
C ASN A 360 -10.65 -16.90 4.71
N LYS A 361 -9.48 -16.77 4.08
CA LYS A 361 -9.32 -16.03 2.82
C LYS A 361 -10.22 -16.55 1.72
N ASN A 362 -10.29 -17.86 1.55
CA ASN A 362 -11.12 -18.48 0.51
C ASN A 362 -12.59 -18.10 0.69
N ARG A 363 -13.06 -17.99 1.94
CA ARG A 363 -14.43 -17.59 2.27
C ARG A 363 -14.70 -16.11 1.95
N ILE A 364 -13.74 -15.21 2.30
CA ILE A 364 -13.84 -13.78 2.01
C ILE A 364 -13.75 -13.53 0.50
N MET A 365 -12.89 -14.27 -0.20
CA MET A 365 -12.80 -14.20 -1.66
C MET A 365 -14.13 -14.55 -2.32
N GLN A 366 -14.79 -15.63 -1.86
CA GLN A 366 -16.10 -16.01 -2.39
C GLN A 366 -17.16 -14.93 -2.15
N ALA A 367 -17.17 -14.31 -0.98
CA ALA A 367 -18.09 -13.21 -0.68
C ALA A 367 -17.84 -11.99 -1.59
N ARG A 368 -16.55 -11.66 -1.87
CA ARG A 368 -16.18 -10.59 -2.83
C ARG A 368 -16.62 -10.91 -4.25
N VAL A 369 -16.42 -12.15 -4.71
CA VAL A 369 -16.89 -12.62 -6.02
C VAL A 369 -18.39 -12.41 -6.15
N ASN A 370 -19.15 -12.83 -5.14
CA ASN A 370 -20.59 -12.68 -5.11
C ASN A 370 -21.00 -11.20 -5.19
N ARG A 371 -20.35 -10.33 -4.42
CA ARG A 371 -20.63 -8.88 -4.43
C ARG A 371 -20.29 -8.21 -5.77
N ILE A 372 -19.18 -8.61 -6.41
CA ILE A 372 -18.81 -8.13 -7.75
C ILE A 372 -19.85 -8.56 -8.78
N ASN A 373 -20.29 -9.81 -8.72
CA ASN A 373 -21.33 -10.31 -9.60
C ASN A 373 -22.67 -9.56 -9.42
N GLU A 374 -23.02 -9.23 -8.18
CA GLU A 374 -24.20 -8.39 -7.89
C GLU A 374 -24.04 -6.98 -8.48
N LEU A 375 -22.89 -6.36 -8.33
CA LEU A 375 -22.60 -5.03 -8.91
C LEU A 375 -22.64 -5.05 -10.45
N ILE A 376 -22.11 -6.11 -11.06
CA ILE A 376 -22.20 -6.33 -12.52
C ILE A 376 -23.66 -6.48 -12.95
N GLN A 377 -24.45 -7.28 -12.25
CA GLN A 377 -25.87 -7.45 -12.54
C GLN A 377 -26.65 -6.14 -12.39
N GLN A 378 -26.40 -5.37 -11.31
CA GLN A 378 -27.00 -4.06 -11.12
C GLN A 378 -26.63 -3.07 -12.23
N ARG A 379 -25.37 -3.09 -12.67
CA ARG A 379 -24.88 -2.24 -13.77
C ARG A 379 -25.54 -2.64 -15.08
N ASN A 380 -25.59 -3.94 -15.41
CA ASN A 380 -26.25 -4.43 -16.60
C ASN A 380 -27.75 -4.10 -16.61
N ALA A 381 -28.42 -4.21 -15.46
CA ALA A 381 -29.82 -3.81 -15.31
C ALA A 381 -30.03 -2.29 -15.50
N ARG A 382 -29.02 -1.46 -15.14
CA ARG A 382 -29.06 -0.01 -15.40
C ARG A 382 -28.83 0.33 -16.88
N LEU A 383 -27.91 -0.37 -17.53
CA LEU A 383 -27.60 -0.18 -18.95
C LEU A 383 -28.74 -0.67 -19.87
N ASN A 384 -29.46 -1.71 -19.46
CA ASN A 384 -30.59 -2.28 -20.19
C ASN A 384 -31.93 -1.59 -19.88
N ARG A 385 -31.97 -0.53 -19.04
CA ARG A 385 -33.17 0.27 -18.87
C ARG A 385 -33.35 1.13 -20.12
N PRO A 386 -34.54 1.11 -20.75
CA PRO A 386 -34.81 2.04 -21.82
C PRO A 386 -34.61 3.48 -21.32
N PRO A 387 -34.05 4.37 -22.14
CA PRO A 387 -33.88 5.75 -21.73
C PRO A 387 -35.24 6.30 -21.29
N ALA A 388 -35.27 6.93 -20.10
CA ALA A 388 -36.46 7.58 -19.62
C ALA A 388 -36.97 8.55 -20.71
N SER A 389 -38.18 8.36 -21.19
CA SER A 389 -38.75 9.21 -22.21
C SER A 389 -38.77 10.65 -21.72
N GLY A 390 -37.83 11.46 -22.21
CA GLY A 390 -37.76 12.87 -21.87
C GLY A 390 -36.39 13.52 -21.75
N THR A 391 -35.30 12.79 -21.75
CA THR A 391 -33.99 13.43 -21.63
C THR A 391 -33.29 13.46 -22.98
N ARG A 392 -33.27 14.60 -23.63
CA ARG A 392 -32.39 14.91 -24.75
C ARG A 392 -30.94 14.68 -24.31
N LEU A 393 -30.29 13.65 -24.86
CA LEU A 393 -28.85 13.44 -24.72
C LEU A 393 -28.13 14.65 -25.32
N VAL A 394 -27.65 15.53 -24.47
CA VAL A 394 -26.70 16.55 -24.84
C VAL A 394 -25.38 15.82 -25.09
N LYS A 395 -24.97 15.79 -26.34
CA LYS A 395 -23.77 15.19 -26.89
C LYS A 395 -22.46 15.87 -26.48
N ASN A 396 -22.41 16.53 -25.33
CA ASN A 396 -21.19 17.20 -24.85
C ASN A 396 -21.11 17.03 -23.35
N ASN A 397 -20.36 16.04 -22.86
CA ASN A 397 -19.64 16.07 -21.59
C ASN A 397 -19.10 14.69 -21.21
N MET A 398 -18.27 14.09 -22.09
CA MET A 398 -17.42 12.97 -21.69
C MET A 398 -16.09 13.41 -21.03
N LYS A 399 -15.94 14.68 -20.68
CA LYS A 399 -14.67 15.19 -20.12
C LYS A 399 -14.54 15.10 -18.60
N ASN A 400 -15.57 14.69 -17.87
CA ASN A 400 -15.51 14.71 -16.40
C ASN A 400 -16.17 13.49 -15.75
N ILE A 401 -15.70 12.28 -16.04
CA ILE A 401 -15.96 11.16 -15.13
C ILE A 401 -14.73 11.02 -14.24
N VAL A 402 -14.73 11.82 -13.18
CA VAL A 402 -13.88 11.57 -12.01
C VAL A 402 -14.49 10.39 -11.28
N ILE A 403 -13.83 9.24 -11.35
CA ILE A 403 -14.14 8.14 -10.43
C ILE A 403 -13.50 8.52 -9.08
N LYS A 404 -14.35 8.92 -8.15
CA LYS A 404 -13.96 9.07 -6.74
C LYS A 404 -13.73 7.70 -6.11
#